data_abf648a4cf127f904852395697fb546e
#
_entry.id   abf648a4cf127f904852395697fb546e
#
_cell.length_a   1.000
_cell.length_b   1.000
_cell.length_c   1.000
_cell.angle_alpha   90.00
_cell.angle_beta   90.00
_cell.angle_gamma   90.00
#
_symmetry.space_group_name_H-M   'P 1'
#
loop_
_entity.id
_entity.type
_entity.pdbx_description
1 polymer ?
#
loop_
_entity_poly.entity_id
_entity_poly.type
_entity_poly.pdbx_seq_one_letter_code
_entity_poly.pdbx_strand_id
1 'polypeptide(L)'
;MLWAEFGHFGLTGEETSMGKDARKSVVLCDEAQKKFDECVAALTAMQYPDGPPRDTTFAEIEDFGHEVGRMLGRAVDAQLTSQHGSQFAGMNVCPTCQENCEPKPEGFQRELQTCDGQVPIEEPVCRCSVCNRDFFPSAYRIED
;
A
#
# COMPACT_ATOMS: atom_id res chain seq x y z
N MET A 1 56.29 29.30 -25.87
CA MET A 1 56.72 29.62 -24.50
C MET A 1 55.63 30.43 -23.85
N LEU A 2 55.32 30.10 -22.63
CA LEU A 2 54.33 30.65 -21.68
C LEU A 2 52.89 30.14 -21.86
N TRP A 3 52.59 29.13 -21.05
CA TRP A 3 51.26 28.71 -20.63
C TRP A 3 50.86 29.56 -19.45
N ALA A 4 49.76 30.26 -19.54
CA ALA A 4 49.14 31.01 -18.43
C ALA A 4 48.06 30.18 -17.77
N GLU A 5 48.13 30.11 -16.47
CA GLU A 5 47.24 29.45 -15.53
C GLU A 5 45.82 29.96 -15.63
N PHE A 6 44.85 29.03 -15.81
CA PHE A 6 43.44 29.33 -15.58
C PHE A 6 43.01 28.80 -14.23
N GLY A 7 42.58 29.77 -13.42
CA GLY A 7 42.18 29.58 -12.04
C GLY A 7 41.01 28.62 -11.82
N HIS A 8 41.11 27.90 -10.73
CA HIS A 8 40.06 27.09 -10.12
C HIS A 8 38.90 28.01 -9.71
N PHE A 9 37.77 27.86 -10.39
CA PHE A 9 36.49 28.37 -9.93
C PHE A 9 35.81 27.26 -9.15
N GLY A 10 35.91 27.30 -7.83
CA GLY A 10 35.22 26.39 -6.92
C GLY A 10 33.73 26.68 -6.92
N LEU A 11 32.95 25.83 -7.57
CA LEU A 11 31.50 25.75 -7.37
C LEU A 11 31.26 24.74 -6.24
N THR A 12 31.03 25.27 -5.05
CA THR A 12 30.43 24.53 -3.94
C THR A 12 28.95 24.32 -4.29
N GLY A 13 28.67 23.21 -4.98
CA GLY A 13 27.30 22.73 -5.15
C GLY A 13 26.82 22.13 -3.84
N GLU A 14 25.91 22.82 -3.15
CA GLU A 14 25.10 22.20 -2.13
C GLU A 14 24.26 21.09 -2.81
N GLU A 15 24.70 19.85 -2.61
CA GLU A 15 23.88 18.70 -2.88
C GLU A 15 22.71 18.71 -1.88
N THR A 16 21.57 19.25 -2.32
CA THR A 16 20.29 18.99 -1.68
C THR A 16 20.04 17.50 -1.74
N SER A 17 20.31 16.82 -0.64
CA SER A 17 19.94 15.44 -0.39
C SER A 17 18.41 15.31 -0.49
N MET A 18 17.90 15.05 -1.69
CA MET A 18 16.55 14.51 -1.84
C MET A 18 16.55 13.14 -1.15
N GLY A 19 15.86 13.07 -0.01
CA GLY A 19 15.67 11.85 0.73
C GLY A 19 15.13 10.78 -0.20
N LYS A 20 15.97 9.80 -0.50
CA LYS A 20 15.55 8.55 -1.12
C LYS A 20 14.71 7.84 -0.07
N ASP A 21 13.38 7.94 -0.22
CA ASP A 21 12.46 7.02 0.42
C ASP A 21 12.89 5.61 0.02
N ALA A 22 13.68 4.99 0.88
CA ALA A 22 14.11 3.61 0.71
C ALA A 22 12.85 2.75 0.92
N ARG A 23 12.13 2.46 -0.17
CA ARG A 23 11.05 1.48 -0.16
C ARG A 23 11.59 0.23 0.48
N LYS A 24 11.05 -0.14 1.64
CA LYS A 24 11.45 -1.37 2.34
C LYS A 24 11.19 -2.52 1.39
N SER A 25 12.25 -3.25 1.02
CA SER A 25 12.10 -4.48 0.25
C SER A 25 11.34 -5.51 1.10
N VAL A 26 10.35 -6.16 0.51
CA VAL A 26 9.65 -7.27 1.16
C VAL A 26 10.57 -8.49 1.09
N VAL A 27 10.91 -9.04 2.25
CA VAL A 27 11.65 -10.31 2.37
C VAL A 27 10.69 -11.36 2.87
N LEU A 28 10.47 -12.39 2.07
CA LEU A 28 9.60 -13.51 2.41
C LEU A 28 10.38 -14.55 3.20
N CYS A 29 9.73 -15.18 4.18
CA CYS A 29 10.24 -16.42 4.77
C CYS A 29 10.01 -17.60 3.81
N ASP A 30 10.72 -18.71 4.02
CA ASP A 30 10.69 -19.86 3.10
C ASP A 30 9.27 -20.40 2.86
N GLU A 31 8.43 -20.44 3.91
CA GLU A 31 7.04 -20.89 3.78
C GLU A 31 6.19 -19.92 2.94
N ALA A 32 6.34 -18.61 3.15
CA ALA A 32 5.65 -17.60 2.37
C ALA A 32 6.12 -17.59 0.91
N GLN A 33 7.43 -17.76 0.69
CA GLN A 33 8.00 -17.89 -0.65
C GLN A 33 7.42 -19.10 -1.39
N LYS A 34 7.34 -20.26 -0.73
CA LYS A 34 6.74 -21.46 -1.33
C LYS A 34 5.29 -21.25 -1.75
N LYS A 35 4.47 -20.65 -0.86
CA LYS A 35 3.07 -20.33 -1.19
C LYS A 35 2.93 -19.34 -2.33
N PHE A 36 3.83 -18.37 -2.37
CA PHE A 36 3.87 -17.40 -3.47
C PHE A 36 4.21 -18.09 -4.80
N ASP A 37 5.21 -18.97 -4.82
CA ASP A 37 5.60 -19.71 -6.02
C ASP A 37 4.48 -20.64 -6.50
N GLU A 38 3.77 -21.31 -5.57
CA GLU A 38 2.58 -22.11 -5.87
C GLU A 38 1.44 -21.27 -6.47
N CYS A 39 1.22 -20.07 -5.94
CA CYS A 39 0.23 -19.14 -6.49
C CYS A 39 0.60 -18.68 -7.91
N VAL A 40 1.86 -18.30 -8.14
CA VAL A 40 2.36 -17.90 -9.46
C VAL A 40 2.19 -19.06 -10.46
N ALA A 41 2.56 -20.27 -10.06
CA ALA A 41 2.39 -21.46 -10.91
C ALA A 41 0.92 -21.72 -11.28
N ALA A 42 0.01 -21.57 -10.32
CA ALA A 42 -1.43 -21.73 -10.57
C ALA A 42 -1.98 -20.68 -11.53
N LEU A 43 -1.61 -19.42 -11.35
CA LEU A 43 -2.05 -18.31 -12.21
C LEU A 43 -1.50 -18.44 -13.64
N THR A 44 -0.24 -18.80 -13.79
CA THR A 44 0.38 -19.02 -15.10
C THR A 44 -0.25 -20.21 -15.83
N ALA A 45 -0.51 -21.32 -15.12
CA ALA A 45 -1.19 -22.49 -15.70
C ALA A 45 -2.65 -22.19 -16.07
N MET A 46 -3.33 -21.29 -15.37
CA MET A 46 -4.68 -20.86 -15.72
C MET A 46 -4.68 -20.05 -17.03
N GLN A 47 -3.72 -19.15 -17.20
CA GLN A 47 -3.60 -18.32 -18.40
C GLN A 47 -3.05 -19.11 -19.60
N TYR A 48 -2.06 -19.94 -19.34
CA TYR A 48 -1.32 -20.70 -20.34
C TYR A 48 -1.19 -22.17 -19.92
N PRO A 49 -2.24 -23.00 -20.05
CA PRO A 49 -2.22 -24.41 -19.57
C PRO A 49 -1.08 -25.25 -20.16
N ASP A 50 -0.77 -25.00 -21.44
CA ASP A 50 0.29 -25.69 -22.18
C ASP A 50 1.56 -24.82 -22.38
N GLY A 51 1.69 -23.75 -21.58
CA GLY A 51 2.69 -22.71 -21.77
C GLY A 51 2.29 -21.65 -22.81
N PRO A 52 2.97 -20.50 -22.85
CA PRO A 52 2.64 -19.42 -23.79
C PRO A 52 2.86 -19.89 -25.25
N PRO A 53 1.92 -19.61 -26.18
CA PRO A 53 2.09 -19.86 -27.61
C PRO A 53 3.37 -19.26 -28.17
N ARG A 54 3.89 -19.82 -29.28
CA ARG A 54 5.17 -19.38 -29.87
C ARG A 54 5.15 -17.95 -30.40
N ASP A 55 3.98 -17.44 -30.71
CA ASP A 55 3.72 -16.10 -31.22
C ASP A 55 3.38 -15.09 -30.11
N THR A 56 3.33 -15.55 -28.84
CA THR A 56 3.15 -14.66 -27.69
C THR A 56 4.34 -13.71 -27.59
N THR A 57 4.05 -12.42 -27.56
CA THR A 57 5.04 -11.35 -27.43
C THR A 57 5.45 -11.16 -25.98
N PHE A 58 6.65 -10.58 -25.76
CA PHE A 58 7.09 -10.22 -24.41
C PHE A 58 6.14 -9.20 -23.76
N ALA A 59 5.58 -8.27 -24.54
CA ALA A 59 4.63 -7.28 -24.04
C ALA A 59 3.36 -7.95 -23.47
N GLU A 60 2.81 -8.97 -24.11
CA GLU A 60 1.64 -9.71 -23.61
C GLU A 60 1.96 -10.45 -22.30
N ILE A 61 3.17 -11.00 -22.17
CA ILE A 61 3.64 -11.63 -20.92
C ILE A 61 3.77 -10.58 -19.80
N GLU A 62 4.32 -9.44 -20.13
CA GLU A 62 4.52 -8.33 -19.18
C GLU A 62 3.18 -7.73 -18.72
N ASP A 63 2.24 -7.52 -19.62
CA ASP A 63 0.89 -7.05 -19.32
C ASP A 63 0.15 -7.99 -18.37
N PHE A 64 0.25 -9.30 -18.60
CA PHE A 64 -0.29 -10.31 -17.69
C PHE A 64 0.37 -10.24 -16.31
N GLY A 65 1.69 -10.14 -16.26
CA GLY A 65 2.43 -10.00 -15.00
C GLY A 65 2.03 -8.76 -14.21
N HIS A 66 1.84 -7.63 -14.88
CA HIS A 66 1.37 -6.39 -14.26
C HIS A 66 -0.06 -6.50 -13.73
N GLU A 67 -0.98 -7.18 -14.47
CA GLU A 67 -2.35 -7.37 -14.00
C GLU A 67 -2.41 -8.25 -12.76
N VAL A 68 -1.64 -9.35 -12.74
CA VAL A 68 -1.48 -10.22 -11.57
C VAL A 68 -0.91 -9.43 -10.39
N GLY A 69 0.11 -8.59 -10.63
CA GLY A 69 0.69 -7.72 -9.62
C GLY A 69 -0.34 -6.78 -8.99
N ARG A 70 -1.16 -6.11 -9.81
CA ARG A 70 -2.25 -5.24 -9.35
C ARG A 70 -3.34 -6.00 -8.56
N MET A 71 -3.69 -7.21 -9.01
CA MET A 71 -4.65 -8.05 -8.28
C MET A 71 -4.14 -8.41 -6.90
N LEU A 72 -2.88 -8.82 -6.80
CA LEU A 72 -2.24 -9.15 -5.53
C LEU A 72 -2.13 -7.93 -4.62
N GLY A 73 -1.72 -6.78 -5.15
CA GLY A 73 -1.64 -5.51 -4.42
C GLY A 73 -2.98 -5.16 -3.77
N ARG A 74 -4.07 -5.15 -4.56
CA ARG A 74 -5.42 -4.90 -4.05
C ARG A 74 -5.84 -5.89 -2.95
N ALA A 75 -5.52 -7.18 -3.11
CA ALA A 75 -5.85 -8.19 -2.11
C ALA A 75 -5.11 -7.99 -0.79
N VAL A 76 -3.83 -7.62 -0.85
CA VAL A 76 -3.00 -7.30 0.32
C VAL A 76 -3.53 -6.04 1.01
N ASP A 77 -3.82 -4.97 0.25
CA ASP A 77 -4.36 -3.72 0.77
C ASP A 77 -5.70 -3.95 1.50
N ALA A 78 -6.62 -4.70 0.88
CA ALA A 78 -7.91 -5.04 1.48
C ALA A 78 -7.74 -5.82 2.80
N GLN A 79 -6.87 -6.81 2.81
CA GLN A 79 -6.62 -7.63 4.00
C GLN A 79 -5.99 -6.83 5.13
N LEU A 80 -4.94 -6.05 4.84
CA LEU A 80 -4.25 -5.24 5.86
C LEU A 80 -5.15 -4.14 6.40
N THR A 81 -5.94 -3.48 5.55
CA THR A 81 -6.89 -2.45 5.98
C THR A 81 -7.98 -3.05 6.88
N SER A 82 -8.51 -4.22 6.55
CA SER A 82 -9.47 -4.93 7.39
C SER A 82 -8.88 -5.31 8.76
N GLN A 83 -7.64 -5.84 8.78
CA GLN A 83 -6.95 -6.15 10.02
C GLN A 83 -6.66 -4.90 10.85
N HIS A 84 -6.28 -3.80 10.21
CA HIS A 84 -6.07 -2.52 10.88
C HIS A 84 -7.40 -2.00 11.46
N GLY A 85 -8.47 -2.02 10.68
CA GLY A 85 -9.82 -1.62 11.13
C GLY A 85 -10.29 -2.40 12.37
N SER A 86 -10.02 -3.70 12.42
CA SER A 86 -10.42 -4.55 13.55
C SER A 86 -9.77 -4.16 14.88
N GLN A 87 -8.63 -3.46 14.87
CA GLN A 87 -7.99 -2.95 16.10
C GLN A 87 -8.82 -1.85 16.78
N PHE A 88 -9.77 -1.24 16.07
CA PHE A 88 -10.66 -0.19 16.57
C PHE A 88 -12.06 -0.71 16.93
N ALA A 89 -12.24 -2.03 17.01
CA ALA A 89 -13.51 -2.65 17.39
C ALA A 89 -13.92 -2.40 18.85
N GLY A 90 -12.98 -1.97 19.71
CA GLY A 90 -13.22 -1.61 21.10
C GLY A 90 -13.55 -0.14 21.32
N MET A 91 -13.42 0.31 22.56
CA MET A 91 -13.60 1.71 22.96
C MET A 91 -12.56 2.61 22.28
N ASN A 92 -13.02 3.72 21.72
CA ASN A 92 -12.18 4.72 21.05
C ASN A 92 -12.41 6.10 21.67
N VAL A 93 -11.37 6.91 21.71
CA VAL A 93 -11.44 8.27 22.27
C VAL A 93 -11.89 9.26 21.20
N CYS A 94 -12.87 10.06 21.52
CA CYS A 94 -13.34 11.13 20.63
C CYS A 94 -12.24 12.19 20.43
N PRO A 95 -11.85 12.51 19.20
CA PRO A 95 -10.78 13.47 18.94
C PRO A 95 -11.12 14.91 19.35
N THR A 96 -12.41 15.21 19.56
CA THR A 96 -12.87 16.57 19.91
C THR A 96 -12.99 16.80 21.41
N CYS A 97 -13.58 15.87 22.16
CA CYS A 97 -13.89 16.06 23.58
C CYS A 97 -13.24 15.04 24.50
N GLN A 98 -12.46 14.10 23.96
CA GLN A 98 -11.75 13.05 24.69
C GLN A 98 -12.67 12.02 25.39
N GLU A 99 -13.97 12.02 25.08
CA GLU A 99 -14.93 11.05 25.62
C GLU A 99 -14.72 9.67 24.99
N ASN A 100 -14.93 8.61 25.79
CA ASN A 100 -14.87 7.25 25.30
C ASN A 100 -16.14 6.90 24.52
N CYS A 101 -15.98 6.37 23.31
CA CYS A 101 -17.05 6.04 22.39
C CYS A 101 -16.94 4.60 21.90
N GLU A 102 -18.05 3.90 21.87
CA GLU A 102 -18.13 2.58 21.24
C GLU A 102 -18.36 2.72 19.73
N PRO A 103 -17.78 1.83 18.92
CA PRO A 103 -18.07 1.78 17.49
C PRO A 103 -19.52 1.36 17.27
N LYS A 104 -20.11 1.86 16.20
CA LYS A 104 -21.44 1.41 15.74
C LYS A 104 -21.37 -0.06 15.34
N PRO A 105 -22.46 -0.85 15.54
CA PRO A 105 -22.48 -2.25 15.11
C PRO A 105 -22.26 -2.43 13.60
N GLU A 106 -22.69 -1.46 12.82
CA GLU A 106 -22.52 -1.44 11.38
C GLU A 106 -21.32 -0.54 11.04
N GLY A 107 -20.28 -1.14 10.46
CA GLY A 107 -19.14 -0.42 9.90
C GLY A 107 -19.56 0.43 8.69
N PHE A 108 -18.70 1.34 8.31
CA PHE A 108 -18.90 2.15 7.09
C PHE A 108 -18.09 1.52 5.95
N GLN A 109 -18.79 1.16 4.88
CA GLN A 109 -18.17 0.65 3.67
C GLN A 109 -17.83 1.80 2.73
N ARG A 110 -16.58 1.84 2.26
CA ARG A 110 -16.14 2.78 1.25
C ARG A 110 -15.10 2.15 0.33
N GLU A 111 -14.84 2.78 -0.79
CA GLU A 111 -13.76 2.41 -1.70
C GLU A 111 -12.57 3.35 -1.50
N LEU A 112 -11.39 2.76 -1.29
CA LEU A 112 -10.11 3.47 -1.30
C LEU A 112 -9.48 3.38 -2.69
N GLN A 113 -9.04 4.52 -3.21
CA GLN A 113 -8.22 4.56 -4.41
C GLN A 113 -6.76 4.32 -4.02
N THR A 114 -6.21 3.18 -4.42
CA THR A 114 -4.79 2.82 -4.24
C THR A 114 -4.04 2.94 -5.57
N CYS A 115 -2.72 2.77 -5.56
CA CYS A 115 -1.92 2.72 -6.79
C CYS A 115 -2.25 1.49 -7.66
N ASP A 116 -2.80 0.43 -7.05
CA ASP A 116 -3.19 -0.81 -7.74
C ASP A 116 -4.67 -0.84 -8.15
N GLY A 117 -5.43 0.21 -7.85
CA GLY A 117 -6.84 0.38 -8.18
C GLY A 117 -7.73 0.58 -6.97
N GLN A 118 -9.03 0.43 -7.16
CA GLN A 118 -10.01 0.59 -6.08
C GLN A 118 -10.07 -0.65 -5.20
N VAL A 119 -10.06 -0.42 -3.87
CA VAL A 119 -10.13 -1.45 -2.85
C VAL A 119 -11.32 -1.16 -1.93
N PRO A 120 -12.29 -2.07 -1.83
CA PRO A 120 -13.38 -1.94 -0.88
C PRO A 120 -12.85 -2.19 0.53
N ILE A 121 -13.18 -1.28 1.45
CA ILE A 121 -12.82 -1.39 2.85
C ILE A 121 -14.04 -1.18 3.73
N GLU A 122 -14.01 -1.81 4.90
CA GLU A 122 -14.97 -1.59 5.97
C GLU A 122 -14.23 -0.97 7.16
N GLU A 123 -14.67 0.22 7.57
CA GLU A 123 -14.07 0.93 8.70
C GLU A 123 -15.06 1.04 9.85
N PRO A 124 -14.61 0.86 11.11
CA PRO A 124 -15.43 1.15 12.26
C PRO A 124 -15.74 2.64 12.35
N VAL A 125 -16.98 2.97 12.68
CA VAL A 125 -17.44 4.34 12.89
C VAL A 125 -17.89 4.48 14.33
N CYS A 126 -17.37 5.47 15.04
CA CYS A 126 -17.79 5.80 16.39
C CYS A 126 -18.69 7.03 16.37
N ARG A 127 -19.70 7.05 17.26
CA ARG A 127 -20.51 8.23 17.52
C ARG A 127 -20.27 8.73 18.94
N CYS A 128 -19.82 9.96 19.05
CA CYS A 128 -19.67 10.60 20.35
C CYS A 128 -21.04 11.12 20.85
N SER A 129 -21.46 10.68 22.03
CA SER A 129 -22.69 11.13 22.67
C SER A 129 -22.64 12.58 23.15
N VAL A 130 -21.45 13.08 23.50
CA VAL A 130 -21.23 14.43 24.00
C VAL A 130 -21.18 15.45 22.87
N CYS A 131 -20.34 15.20 21.85
CA CYS A 131 -20.22 16.10 20.68
C CYS A 131 -21.30 15.88 19.63
N ASN A 132 -22.04 14.77 19.70
CA ASN A 132 -23.02 14.33 18.71
C ASN A 132 -22.43 14.22 17.29
N ARG A 133 -21.15 13.81 17.17
CA ARG A 133 -20.42 13.67 15.89
C ARG A 133 -20.02 12.24 15.66
N ASP A 134 -20.04 11.84 14.39
CA ASP A 134 -19.43 10.59 13.94
C ASP A 134 -17.96 10.83 13.60
N PHE A 135 -17.13 9.84 13.88
CA PHE A 135 -15.71 9.88 13.52
C PHE A 135 -15.18 8.46 13.20
N PHE A 136 -14.11 8.42 12.43
CA PHE A 136 -13.42 7.20 12.07
C PHE A 136 -12.15 7.07 12.92
N PRO A 137 -12.07 6.13 13.87
CA PRO A 137 -10.91 6.01 14.77
C PRO A 137 -9.58 5.79 14.03
N SER A 138 -9.62 5.09 12.90
CA SER A 138 -8.45 4.79 12.05
C SER A 138 -7.86 6.04 11.40
N ALA A 139 -8.67 7.06 11.10
CA ALA A 139 -8.23 8.26 10.38
C ALA A 139 -7.37 9.22 11.22
N TYR A 140 -7.46 9.15 12.56
CA TYR A 140 -6.80 10.11 13.46
C TYR A 140 -5.42 9.66 13.97
N ARG A 141 -4.92 8.50 13.54
CA ARG A 141 -3.60 7.99 13.96
C ARG A 141 -2.51 8.14 12.91
N ILE A 142 -2.79 8.84 11.81
CA ILE A 142 -1.83 9.00 10.70
C ILE A 142 -0.90 10.22 10.91
N GLU A 143 -1.09 11.00 11.97
CA GLU A 143 -0.39 12.29 12.19
C GLU A 143 0.49 12.34 13.45
N ASP A 144 1.00 11.20 13.96
CA ASP A 144 2.01 11.19 15.02
C ASP A 144 3.36 10.68 14.52
#